data_c571827b202524cdbf0cb71e5a906273
#
_entry.id   c571827b202524cdbf0cb71e5a906273
#
_cell.length_a   1.000
_cell.length_b   1.000
_cell.length_c   1.000
_cell.angle_alpha   90.00
_cell.angle_beta   90.00
_cell.angle_gamma   90.00
#
_symmetry.space_group_name_H-M   'P 1'
#
loop_
_entity.id
_entity.type
_entity.pdbx_description
1 polymer ?
#
loop_
_entity_poly.entity_id
_entity_poly.type
_entity_poly.pdbx_seq_one_letter_code
_entity_poly.pdbx_strand_id
1 'polypeptide(L)'
;MKIAIVRLSALGDIIVSAVFLAMIKERFIHAQIEWFVDERFSAILEHSPYIDQLHPIALKSALKSFNPLKIFKLFKSLRAYEYDIIIDMQGLIKSALITQCLKAPKKVGFDYASAREGLSALFYSQKVSIAYEEPILKRNFTLISQALNLPKKEISQSLNSRSKVFSYQDSSQINALNLNENKPKILFVLETSKINKTYPIERFKELALMLESVQICLLWHADEKKAAALYDALKNQCDILLLPKLTLNEVKALLFRMDLIIGGDTGITHLAWALQKASITLYGNTPMERFKLESPINVSLTSNANASYHKKDFSIQNIEPKRIKECVLNLLKEKE
;
A
#
# COMPACT_ATOMS: atom_id res chain seq x y z
N MET A 1 11.17 -25.20 -2.63
CA MET A 1 11.94 -23.98 -2.32
C MET A 1 11.16 -23.16 -1.32
N LYS A 2 11.81 -22.77 -0.21
CA LYS A 2 11.21 -21.96 0.84
C LYS A 2 11.78 -20.55 0.81
N ILE A 3 10.91 -19.54 0.60
CA ILE A 3 11.29 -18.14 0.39
C ILE A 3 10.76 -17.30 1.55
N ALA A 4 11.64 -16.53 2.20
CA ALA A 4 11.21 -15.48 3.11
C ALA A 4 11.24 -14.11 2.44
N ILE A 5 10.18 -13.35 2.60
CA ILE A 5 10.13 -11.94 2.20
C ILE A 5 10.10 -11.09 3.46
N VAL A 6 11.01 -10.12 3.54
CA VAL A 6 11.06 -9.16 4.66
C VAL A 6 10.66 -7.78 4.13
N ARG A 7 9.43 -7.36 4.46
CA ARG A 7 8.93 -6.02 4.19
C ARG A 7 8.00 -5.61 5.32
N LEU A 8 8.50 -4.84 6.27
CA LEU A 8 7.79 -4.54 7.52
C LEU A 8 6.81 -3.38 7.38
N SER A 9 7.13 -2.38 6.56
CA SER A 9 6.39 -1.11 6.46
C SER A 9 6.81 -0.32 5.21
N ALA A 10 6.10 0.76 4.79
CA ALA A 10 4.80 1.14 5.25
C ALA A 10 3.69 0.41 4.46
N LEU A 11 2.41 0.64 4.78
CA LEU A 11 1.29 -0.06 4.14
C LEU A 11 1.37 -0.05 2.60
N GLY A 12 1.54 1.12 1.99
CA GLY A 12 1.66 1.23 0.54
C GLY A 12 2.86 0.47 -0.03
N ASP A 13 4.00 0.52 0.66
CA ASP A 13 5.20 -0.22 0.25
C ASP A 13 5.02 -1.73 0.35
N ILE A 14 4.29 -2.22 1.36
CA ILE A 14 3.95 -3.65 1.49
C ILE A 14 3.11 -4.07 0.28
N ILE A 15 2.10 -3.27 -0.07
CA ILE A 15 1.20 -3.56 -1.19
C ILE A 15 1.97 -3.62 -2.51
N VAL A 16 2.78 -2.60 -2.83
CA VAL A 16 3.55 -2.56 -4.10
C VAL A 16 4.70 -3.57 -4.15
N SER A 17 5.03 -4.20 -3.03
CA SER A 17 5.95 -5.34 -2.99
C SER A 17 5.19 -6.65 -3.20
N ALA A 18 4.02 -6.81 -2.58
CA ALA A 18 3.24 -8.04 -2.60
C ALA A 18 2.63 -8.35 -3.98
N VAL A 19 2.37 -7.35 -4.82
CA VAL A 19 1.81 -7.55 -6.17
C VAL A 19 2.64 -8.50 -7.05
N PHE A 20 3.90 -8.73 -6.73
CA PHE A 20 4.78 -9.66 -7.45
C PHE A 20 4.70 -11.10 -6.96
N LEU A 21 3.94 -11.40 -5.89
CA LEU A 21 3.82 -12.76 -5.36
C LEU A 21 3.22 -13.75 -6.37
N ALA A 22 2.21 -13.29 -7.14
CA ALA A 22 1.62 -14.10 -8.19
C ALA A 22 2.68 -14.55 -9.22
N MET A 23 3.54 -13.64 -9.67
CA MET A 23 4.64 -13.94 -10.59
C MET A 23 5.62 -14.97 -10.00
N ILE A 24 5.92 -14.88 -8.70
CA ILE A 24 6.81 -15.84 -8.04
C ILE A 24 6.17 -17.24 -8.04
N LYS A 25 4.89 -17.34 -7.67
CA LYS A 25 4.15 -18.63 -7.63
C LYS A 25 3.91 -19.18 -9.04
N GLU A 26 3.70 -18.37 -10.06
CA GLU A 26 3.61 -18.82 -11.45
C GLU A 26 4.91 -19.48 -11.92
N ARG A 27 6.04 -18.95 -11.50
CA ARG A 27 7.36 -19.50 -11.87
C ARG A 27 7.79 -20.70 -11.01
N PHE A 28 7.44 -20.67 -9.72
CA PHE A 28 7.80 -21.67 -8.73
C PHE A 28 6.53 -22.17 -8.03
N ILE A 29 5.77 -23.00 -8.71
CA ILE A 29 4.43 -23.44 -8.28
C ILE A 29 4.42 -24.12 -6.91
N HIS A 30 5.53 -24.79 -6.53
CA HIS A 30 5.68 -25.46 -5.24
C HIS A 30 6.52 -24.64 -4.24
N ALA A 31 6.79 -23.35 -4.52
CA ALA A 31 7.49 -22.53 -3.56
C ALA A 31 6.61 -22.23 -2.36
N GLN A 32 7.15 -22.36 -1.16
CA GLN A 32 6.56 -21.87 0.07
C GLN A 32 7.05 -20.44 0.30
N ILE A 33 6.12 -19.50 0.39
CA ILE A 33 6.42 -18.09 0.61
C ILE A 33 5.94 -17.69 2.01
N GLU A 34 6.87 -17.23 2.82
CA GLU A 34 6.58 -16.69 4.14
C GLU A 34 6.93 -15.20 4.18
N TRP A 35 6.08 -14.40 4.81
CA TRP A 35 6.25 -12.94 4.82
C TRP A 35 6.39 -12.40 6.24
N PHE A 36 7.45 -11.64 6.48
CA PHE A 36 7.70 -10.92 7.74
C PHE A 36 7.22 -9.47 7.59
N VAL A 37 6.25 -9.07 8.42
CA VAL A 37 5.56 -7.77 8.37
C VAL A 37 5.40 -7.19 9.78
N ASP A 38 5.35 -5.88 9.91
CA ASP A 38 4.99 -5.23 11.18
C ASP A 38 3.52 -5.60 11.53
N GLU A 39 3.28 -6.00 12.79
CA GLU A 39 1.97 -6.44 13.29
C GLU A 39 0.82 -5.50 12.94
N ARG A 40 1.09 -4.19 12.85
CA ARG A 40 0.09 -3.16 12.52
C ARG A 40 -0.44 -3.25 11.10
N PHE A 41 0.28 -3.90 10.22
CA PHE A 41 -0.06 -3.98 8.79
C PHE A 41 -0.33 -5.42 8.33
N SER A 42 -0.23 -6.41 9.22
CA SER A 42 -0.36 -7.83 8.85
C SER A 42 -1.69 -8.13 8.16
N ALA A 43 -2.78 -7.55 8.64
CA ALA A 43 -4.12 -7.80 8.12
C ALA A 43 -4.28 -7.46 6.62
N ILE A 44 -3.41 -6.64 6.02
CA ILE A 44 -3.44 -6.39 4.57
C ILE A 44 -3.05 -7.62 3.75
N LEU A 45 -2.17 -8.47 4.30
CA LEU A 45 -1.65 -9.68 3.67
C LEU A 45 -2.40 -10.96 4.10
N GLU A 46 -3.22 -10.89 5.15
CA GLU A 46 -4.06 -12.00 5.58
C GLU A 46 -4.99 -12.44 4.45
N HIS A 47 -5.23 -13.76 4.39
CA HIS A 47 -6.03 -14.43 3.36
C HIS A 47 -5.43 -14.39 1.95
N SER A 48 -4.17 -13.92 1.77
CA SER A 48 -3.50 -14.00 0.47
C SER A 48 -3.26 -15.45 0.06
N PRO A 49 -3.71 -15.89 -1.12
CA PRO A 49 -3.49 -17.27 -1.57
C PRO A 49 -2.04 -17.55 -1.95
N TYR A 50 -1.19 -16.53 -1.96
CA TYR A 50 0.21 -16.63 -2.36
C TYR A 50 1.19 -16.60 -1.18
N ILE A 51 0.69 -16.42 0.06
CA ILE A 51 1.49 -16.42 1.29
C ILE A 51 1.12 -17.66 2.10
N ASP A 52 2.07 -18.58 2.24
CA ASP A 52 1.87 -19.81 2.98
C ASP A 52 1.90 -19.57 4.50
N GLN A 53 2.73 -18.62 4.95
CA GLN A 53 2.75 -18.21 6.36
C GLN A 53 3.07 -16.72 6.51
N LEU A 54 2.29 -16.04 7.33
CA LEU A 54 2.50 -14.64 7.69
C LEU A 54 3.10 -14.56 9.09
N HIS A 55 4.17 -13.75 9.23
CA HIS A 55 4.88 -13.54 10.50
C HIS A 55 4.74 -12.07 10.93
N PRO A 56 3.73 -11.72 11.75
CA PRO A 56 3.62 -10.40 12.34
C PRO A 56 4.76 -10.16 13.33
N ILE A 57 5.51 -9.06 13.14
CA ILE A 57 6.65 -8.69 13.97
C ILE A 57 6.31 -7.47 14.83
N ALA A 58 6.30 -7.66 16.14
CA ALA A 58 6.04 -6.62 17.13
C ALA A 58 7.26 -5.73 17.44
N LEU A 59 8.08 -5.40 16.39
CA LEU A 59 9.36 -4.69 16.60
C LEU A 59 9.16 -3.31 17.24
N LYS A 60 8.15 -2.54 16.79
CA LYS A 60 7.91 -1.19 17.31
C LYS A 60 7.46 -1.22 18.78
N SER A 61 6.60 -2.16 19.14
CA SER A 61 6.14 -2.35 20.52
C SER A 61 7.27 -2.86 21.41
N ALA A 62 8.10 -3.79 20.93
CA ALA A 62 9.27 -4.27 21.64
C ALA A 62 10.29 -3.14 21.92
N LEU A 63 10.60 -2.32 20.92
CA LEU A 63 11.51 -1.17 21.08
C LEU A 63 10.95 -0.10 22.02
N LYS A 64 9.64 0.22 21.94
CA LYS A 64 8.99 1.19 22.81
C LYS A 64 8.91 0.74 24.28
N SER A 65 8.93 -0.56 24.53
CA SER A 65 8.88 -1.08 25.91
C SER A 65 10.16 -0.84 26.70
N PHE A 66 11.25 -0.40 26.04
CA PHE A 66 12.60 -0.29 26.63
C PHE A 66 13.05 -1.55 27.37
N ASN A 67 12.46 -2.71 27.08
CA ASN A 67 12.78 -3.98 27.73
C ASN A 67 13.72 -4.83 26.84
N PRO A 68 15.01 -4.91 27.18
CA PRO A 68 15.99 -5.63 26.38
C PRO A 68 15.69 -7.13 26.27
N LEU A 69 15.02 -7.72 27.29
CA LEU A 69 14.63 -9.13 27.26
C LEU A 69 13.54 -9.40 26.21
N LYS A 70 12.60 -8.47 25.99
CA LYS A 70 11.59 -8.61 24.93
C LYS A 70 12.24 -8.56 23.55
N ILE A 71 13.17 -7.62 23.38
CA ILE A 71 13.92 -7.49 22.11
C ILE A 71 14.75 -8.74 21.87
N PHE A 72 15.48 -9.20 22.89
CA PHE A 72 16.29 -10.44 22.80
C PHE A 72 15.43 -11.68 22.47
N LYS A 73 14.28 -11.84 23.15
CA LYS A 73 13.34 -12.96 22.88
C LYS A 73 12.84 -12.93 21.44
N LEU A 74 12.45 -11.73 20.93
CA LEU A 74 12.01 -11.56 19.56
C LEU A 74 13.10 -12.01 18.58
N PHE A 75 14.32 -11.50 18.70
CA PHE A 75 15.42 -11.90 17.80
C PHE A 75 15.84 -13.35 17.98
N LYS A 76 15.77 -13.92 19.18
CA LYS A 76 16.04 -15.33 19.44
C LYS A 76 15.02 -16.24 18.74
N SER A 77 13.72 -15.88 18.79
CA SER A 77 12.66 -16.67 18.12
C SER A 77 12.84 -16.71 16.60
N LEU A 78 13.34 -15.65 15.98
CA LEU A 78 13.60 -15.60 14.55
C LEU A 78 14.67 -16.60 14.09
N ARG A 79 15.62 -16.97 14.95
CA ARG A 79 16.68 -17.93 14.61
C ARG A 79 16.20 -19.38 14.40
N ALA A 80 14.95 -19.66 14.76
CA ALA A 80 14.34 -20.97 14.51
C ALA A 80 13.92 -21.17 13.05
N TYR A 81 13.75 -20.09 12.30
CA TYR A 81 13.27 -20.16 10.92
C TYR A 81 14.41 -20.31 9.93
N GLU A 82 14.22 -21.23 8.97
CA GLU A 82 15.20 -21.57 7.94
C GLU A 82 14.54 -21.55 6.56
N TYR A 83 15.26 -20.98 5.57
CA TYR A 83 14.81 -20.74 4.21
C TYR A 83 15.91 -21.06 3.21
N ASP A 84 15.53 -21.32 1.96
CA ASP A 84 16.48 -21.41 0.85
C ASP A 84 16.98 -20.02 0.44
N ILE A 85 16.11 -19.04 0.53
CA ILE A 85 16.42 -17.65 0.20
C ILE A 85 15.59 -16.68 1.06
N ILE A 86 16.22 -15.58 1.45
CA ILE A 86 15.56 -14.43 2.11
C ILE A 86 15.74 -13.20 1.23
N ILE A 87 14.63 -12.49 0.97
CA ILE A 87 14.60 -11.26 0.17
C ILE A 87 14.16 -10.10 1.06
N ASP A 88 15.08 -9.20 1.40
CA ASP A 88 14.76 -7.97 2.11
C ASP A 88 14.38 -6.86 1.10
N MET A 89 13.08 -6.62 0.98
CA MET A 89 12.53 -5.63 0.07
C MET A 89 12.47 -4.22 0.68
N GLN A 90 12.95 -4.04 1.92
CA GLN A 90 12.83 -2.76 2.62
C GLN A 90 14.10 -1.89 2.55
N GLY A 91 15.28 -2.50 2.68
CA GLY A 91 16.55 -1.79 2.64
C GLY A 91 16.75 -0.81 3.81
N LEU A 92 16.34 -1.21 5.03
CA LEU A 92 16.55 -0.48 6.28
C LEU A 92 17.33 -1.36 7.26
N ILE A 93 18.07 -0.76 8.16
CA ILE A 93 18.83 -1.50 9.20
C ILE A 93 17.92 -2.44 10.00
N LYS A 94 16.72 -1.97 10.36
CA LYS A 94 15.76 -2.80 11.11
C LYS A 94 15.31 -4.06 10.38
N SER A 95 15.10 -4.00 9.06
CA SER A 95 14.73 -5.17 8.25
C SER A 95 15.94 -6.08 8.00
N ALA A 96 17.11 -5.49 7.81
CA ALA A 96 18.37 -6.20 7.64
C ALA A 96 18.74 -7.00 8.91
N LEU A 97 18.48 -6.48 10.10
CA LEU A 97 18.67 -7.21 11.37
C LEU A 97 17.73 -8.41 11.48
N ILE A 98 16.46 -8.28 11.07
CA ILE A 98 15.53 -9.42 11.00
C ILE A 98 16.06 -10.45 10.00
N THR A 99 16.42 -10.03 8.78
CA THR A 99 17.03 -10.86 7.74
C THR A 99 18.26 -11.60 8.25
N GLN A 100 19.09 -10.93 9.05
CA GLN A 100 20.29 -11.56 9.63
C GLN A 100 19.97 -12.65 10.66
N CYS A 101 18.90 -12.48 11.44
CA CYS A 101 18.50 -13.47 12.42
C CYS A 101 17.89 -14.74 11.81
N LEU A 102 17.25 -14.63 10.66
CA LEU A 102 16.73 -15.77 9.90
C LEU A 102 17.90 -16.55 9.28
N LYS A 103 17.76 -17.87 9.16
CA LYS A 103 18.77 -18.74 8.53
C LYS A 103 18.48 -18.89 7.04
N ALA A 104 19.47 -18.64 6.20
CA ALA A 104 19.45 -18.99 4.78
C ALA A 104 20.86 -18.90 4.18
N PRO A 105 21.19 -19.74 3.20
CA PRO A 105 22.43 -19.63 2.44
C PRO A 105 22.46 -18.37 1.57
N LYS A 106 21.31 -17.88 1.16
CA LYS A 106 21.17 -16.71 0.28
C LYS A 106 20.29 -15.65 0.92
N LYS A 107 20.88 -14.49 1.25
CA LYS A 107 20.20 -13.30 1.78
C LYS A 107 20.39 -12.17 0.79
N VAL A 108 19.29 -11.69 0.20
CA VAL A 108 19.30 -10.71 -0.90
C VAL A 108 18.66 -9.43 -0.45
N GLY A 109 19.27 -8.32 -0.80
CA GLY A 109 18.74 -6.97 -0.58
C GLY A 109 19.40 -5.96 -1.50
N PHE A 110 19.04 -4.68 -1.34
CA PHE A 110 19.66 -3.60 -2.11
C PHE A 110 21.11 -3.37 -1.69
N ASP A 111 21.95 -2.93 -2.63
CA ASP A 111 23.30 -2.49 -2.32
C ASP A 111 23.32 -1.16 -1.55
N TYR A 112 24.53 -0.69 -1.20
CA TYR A 112 24.72 0.52 -0.39
C TYR A 112 24.09 1.78 -1.01
N ALA A 113 24.27 1.97 -2.32
CA ALA A 113 23.75 3.13 -3.02
C ALA A 113 22.23 3.06 -3.30
N SER A 114 21.71 1.84 -3.42
CA SER A 114 20.31 1.58 -3.73
C SER A 114 19.41 1.53 -2.50
N ALA A 115 19.95 1.14 -1.33
CA ALA A 115 19.16 1.06 -0.10
C ALA A 115 18.84 2.45 0.44
N ARG A 116 17.71 2.59 1.13
CA ARG A 116 17.37 3.83 1.85
C ARG A 116 18.33 4.08 3.01
N GLU A 117 18.76 3.02 3.69
CA GLU A 117 19.81 3.04 4.71
C GLU A 117 20.94 2.13 4.22
N GLY A 118 21.94 2.72 3.55
CA GLY A 118 23.01 2.01 2.84
C GLY A 118 23.71 0.93 3.68
N LEU A 119 23.88 1.16 5.00
CA LEU A 119 24.49 0.20 5.91
C LEU A 119 23.72 -1.14 5.99
N SER A 120 22.44 -1.18 5.61
CA SER A 120 21.68 -2.44 5.54
C SER A 120 22.32 -3.45 4.57
N ALA A 121 23.04 -2.97 3.54
CA ALA A 121 23.72 -3.80 2.55
C ALA A 121 24.82 -4.71 3.16
N LEU A 122 25.32 -4.39 4.34
CA LEU A 122 26.33 -5.23 5.03
C LEU A 122 25.78 -6.60 5.46
N PHE A 123 24.46 -6.74 5.56
CA PHE A 123 23.79 -7.94 6.04
C PHE A 123 23.38 -8.92 4.91
N TYR A 124 23.62 -8.56 3.64
CA TYR A 124 23.22 -9.39 2.51
C TYR A 124 24.39 -10.08 1.85
N SER A 125 24.20 -11.37 1.53
CA SER A 125 25.18 -12.17 0.78
C SER A 125 25.14 -11.86 -0.72
N GLN A 126 23.96 -11.42 -1.24
CA GLN A 126 23.79 -10.92 -2.60
C GLN A 126 23.16 -9.53 -2.56
N LYS A 127 23.71 -8.60 -3.31
CA LYS A 127 23.29 -7.20 -3.35
C LYS A 127 22.80 -6.86 -4.75
N VAL A 128 21.68 -6.14 -4.81
CA VAL A 128 21.06 -5.70 -6.06
C VAL A 128 21.23 -4.19 -6.22
N SER A 129 21.84 -3.80 -7.33
CA SER A 129 22.05 -2.38 -7.67
C SER A 129 20.93 -1.88 -8.56
N ILE A 130 20.31 -0.77 -8.14
CA ILE A 130 19.31 -0.02 -8.89
C ILE A 130 19.18 1.38 -8.30
N ALA A 131 19.17 2.43 -9.12
CA ALA A 131 19.10 3.80 -8.62
C ALA A 131 17.93 4.00 -7.64
N TYR A 132 18.18 4.78 -6.58
CA TYR A 132 17.18 5.00 -5.53
C TYR A 132 15.94 5.75 -6.05
N GLU A 133 16.11 6.60 -7.06
CA GLU A 133 15.09 7.43 -7.69
C GLU A 133 14.20 6.67 -8.68
N GLU A 134 14.61 5.49 -9.09
CA GLU A 134 13.80 4.67 -10.00
C GLU A 134 12.41 4.37 -9.44
N PRO A 135 11.40 4.20 -10.32
CA PRO A 135 10.04 3.86 -9.92
C PRO A 135 9.99 2.65 -8.98
N ILE A 136 9.17 2.74 -7.94
CA ILE A 136 9.11 1.72 -6.88
C ILE A 136 8.78 0.32 -7.41
N LEU A 137 7.92 0.22 -8.43
CA LEU A 137 7.62 -1.05 -9.09
C LEU A 137 8.85 -1.64 -9.77
N LYS A 138 9.62 -0.80 -10.50
CA LYS A 138 10.86 -1.23 -11.16
C LYS A 138 11.88 -1.71 -10.15
N ARG A 139 12.02 -1.02 -9.02
CA ARG A 139 12.93 -1.41 -7.94
C ARG A 139 12.56 -2.77 -7.34
N ASN A 140 11.28 -2.95 -6.99
CA ASN A 140 10.80 -4.22 -6.41
C ASN A 140 10.92 -5.37 -7.41
N PHE A 141 10.56 -5.16 -8.67
CA PHE A 141 10.70 -6.14 -9.73
C PHE A 141 12.15 -6.57 -9.95
N THR A 142 13.06 -5.59 -10.03
CA THR A 142 14.50 -5.86 -10.23
C THR A 142 15.07 -6.67 -9.08
N LEU A 143 14.73 -6.32 -7.84
CA LEU A 143 15.20 -7.04 -6.66
C LEU A 143 14.74 -8.50 -6.69
N ILE A 144 13.44 -8.74 -6.89
CA ILE A 144 12.86 -10.08 -6.93
C ILE A 144 13.45 -10.90 -8.10
N SER A 145 13.50 -10.29 -9.29
CA SER A 145 13.99 -10.97 -10.51
C SER A 145 15.44 -11.41 -10.37
N GLN A 146 16.31 -10.56 -9.81
CA GLN A 146 17.71 -10.91 -9.59
C GLN A 146 17.87 -11.90 -8.41
N ALA A 147 17.07 -11.77 -7.35
CA ALA A 147 17.10 -12.70 -6.22
C ALA A 147 16.76 -14.12 -6.66
N LEU A 148 15.77 -14.28 -7.52
CA LEU A 148 15.23 -15.58 -7.94
C LEU A 148 15.70 -16.02 -9.33
N ASN A 149 16.63 -15.30 -9.97
CA ASN A 149 17.12 -15.54 -11.32
C ASN A 149 15.95 -15.70 -12.32
N LEU A 150 14.97 -14.80 -12.25
CA LEU A 150 13.82 -14.82 -13.16
C LEU A 150 14.23 -14.36 -14.57
N PRO A 151 13.63 -14.92 -15.62
CA PRO A 151 13.85 -14.44 -16.98
C PRO A 151 13.42 -12.98 -17.10
N LYS A 152 14.05 -12.25 -18.02
CA LYS A 152 13.65 -10.87 -18.33
C LYS A 152 12.20 -10.89 -18.86
N LYS A 153 11.28 -10.34 -18.10
CA LYS A 153 9.89 -10.07 -18.47
C LYS A 153 9.63 -8.57 -18.39
N GLU A 154 8.62 -8.11 -19.09
CA GLU A 154 8.12 -6.76 -18.84
C GLU A 154 7.39 -6.71 -17.49
N ILE A 155 7.56 -5.62 -16.78
CA ILE A 155 6.91 -5.40 -15.48
C ILE A 155 5.39 -5.50 -15.61
N SER A 156 4.83 -4.94 -16.69
CA SER A 156 3.40 -4.98 -17.00
C SER A 156 2.84 -6.41 -17.00
N GLN A 157 3.51 -7.34 -17.64
CA GLN A 157 3.12 -8.75 -17.67
C GLN A 157 3.16 -9.39 -16.28
N SER A 158 4.12 -8.98 -15.46
CA SER A 158 4.28 -9.50 -14.09
C SER A 158 3.19 -9.00 -13.13
N LEU A 159 2.43 -7.97 -13.53
CA LEU A 159 1.36 -7.35 -12.74
C LEU A 159 -0.05 -7.79 -13.15
N ASN A 160 -0.21 -8.63 -14.18
CA ASN A 160 -1.52 -9.05 -14.67
C ASN A 160 -2.37 -9.74 -13.59
N SER A 161 -1.76 -10.52 -12.72
CA SER A 161 -2.43 -11.25 -11.64
C SER A 161 -2.39 -10.52 -10.27
N ARG A 162 -2.04 -9.23 -10.25
CA ARG A 162 -1.83 -8.49 -8.99
C ARG A 162 -3.04 -8.44 -8.08
N SER A 163 -4.25 -8.39 -8.63
CA SER A 163 -5.49 -8.34 -7.86
C SER A 163 -5.75 -9.61 -7.05
N LYS A 164 -5.26 -10.76 -7.52
CA LYS A 164 -5.43 -12.03 -6.85
C LYS A 164 -4.61 -12.15 -5.54
N VAL A 165 -3.68 -11.21 -5.30
CA VAL A 165 -2.82 -11.23 -4.11
C VAL A 165 -3.58 -10.85 -2.85
N PHE A 166 -4.59 -9.97 -2.99
CA PHE A 166 -5.30 -9.38 -1.86
C PHE A 166 -6.72 -9.91 -1.80
N SER A 167 -6.93 -10.99 -1.06
CA SER A 167 -8.26 -11.48 -0.72
C SER A 167 -8.68 -11.01 0.68
N TYR A 168 -9.96 -11.14 0.96
CA TYR A 168 -10.54 -10.73 2.23
C TYR A 168 -11.47 -11.84 2.77
N GLN A 169 -11.70 -11.77 4.06
CA GLN A 169 -12.76 -12.53 4.71
C GLN A 169 -14.01 -11.65 4.81
N ASP A 170 -15.16 -12.23 4.54
CA ASP A 170 -16.44 -11.54 4.68
C ASP A 170 -16.62 -10.93 6.07
N SER A 171 -17.21 -9.73 6.09
CA SER A 171 -17.48 -8.99 7.31
C SER A 171 -18.95 -8.58 7.36
N SER A 172 -19.62 -8.92 8.45
CA SER A 172 -20.99 -8.50 8.71
C SER A 172 -21.13 -6.98 8.71
N GLN A 173 -20.10 -6.26 9.19
CA GLN A 173 -20.07 -4.80 9.19
C GLN A 173 -20.10 -4.23 7.77
N ILE A 174 -19.33 -4.80 6.84
CA ILE A 174 -19.34 -4.39 5.42
C ILE A 174 -20.65 -4.78 4.74
N ASN A 175 -21.23 -5.92 5.08
CA ASN A 175 -22.50 -6.38 4.52
C ASN A 175 -23.70 -5.53 4.99
N ALA A 176 -23.60 -4.93 6.18
CA ALA A 176 -24.62 -4.05 6.74
C ALA A 176 -24.54 -2.59 6.25
N LEU A 177 -23.54 -2.22 5.43
CA LEU A 177 -23.44 -0.86 4.89
C LEU A 177 -24.60 -0.57 3.93
N ASN A 178 -25.22 0.60 4.11
CA ASN A 178 -26.28 1.08 3.21
C ASN A 178 -25.68 1.66 1.92
N LEU A 179 -25.21 0.76 1.06
CA LEU A 179 -24.64 1.12 -0.24
C LEU A 179 -25.76 1.22 -1.29
N ASN A 180 -25.79 2.30 -2.03
CA ASN A 180 -26.77 2.53 -3.08
C ASN A 180 -26.36 1.79 -4.36
N GLU A 181 -27.06 0.70 -4.67
CA GLU A 181 -26.73 -0.13 -5.85
C GLU A 181 -27.08 0.55 -7.19
N ASN A 182 -27.88 1.62 -7.16
CA ASN A 182 -28.29 2.34 -8.36
C ASN A 182 -27.38 3.53 -8.70
N LYS A 183 -26.33 3.77 -7.89
CA LYS A 183 -25.42 4.88 -8.10
C LYS A 183 -23.96 4.42 -8.06
N PRO A 184 -23.06 5.02 -8.84
CA PRO A 184 -21.64 4.85 -8.64
C PRO A 184 -21.22 5.23 -7.22
N LYS A 185 -20.42 4.37 -6.59
CA LYS A 185 -19.93 4.53 -5.21
C LYS A 185 -18.49 5.04 -5.22
N ILE A 186 -18.30 6.25 -4.71
CA ILE A 186 -16.99 6.91 -4.66
C ILE A 186 -16.48 6.94 -3.22
N LEU A 187 -15.31 6.36 -2.99
CA LEU A 187 -14.65 6.38 -1.68
C LEU A 187 -13.74 7.59 -1.56
N PHE A 188 -14.00 8.46 -0.59
CA PHE A 188 -13.07 9.51 -0.17
C PHE A 188 -12.19 9.00 0.96
N VAL A 189 -10.89 8.92 0.74
CA VAL A 189 -9.89 8.54 1.75
C VAL A 189 -9.41 9.81 2.45
N LEU A 190 -9.98 10.10 3.61
CA LEU A 190 -9.83 11.39 4.28
C LEU A 190 -8.48 11.58 4.96
N GLU A 191 -7.73 10.48 5.19
CA GLU A 191 -6.51 10.53 5.96
C GLU A 191 -5.35 9.79 5.28
N THR A 192 -4.15 10.27 5.54
CA THR A 192 -2.90 9.61 5.17
C THR A 192 -1.98 9.54 6.39
N SER A 193 -0.84 8.87 6.25
CA SER A 193 0.15 8.75 7.34
C SER A 193 0.83 10.08 7.74
N LYS A 194 0.68 11.14 6.92
CA LYS A 194 1.28 12.46 7.16
C LYS A 194 0.33 13.55 6.69
N ILE A 195 0.20 14.60 7.50
CA ILE A 195 -0.70 15.73 7.21
C ILE A 195 -0.43 16.39 5.86
N ASN A 196 0.82 16.50 5.44
CA ASN A 196 1.20 17.10 4.16
C ASN A 196 1.01 16.19 2.93
N LYS A 197 0.46 15.00 3.12
CA LYS A 197 -0.04 14.11 2.08
C LYS A 197 -1.57 14.00 2.10
N THR A 198 -2.21 14.61 3.09
CA THR A 198 -3.66 14.55 3.27
C THR A 198 -4.31 15.69 2.50
N TYR A 199 -5.25 15.36 1.62
CA TYR A 199 -6.03 16.36 0.91
C TYR A 199 -6.99 17.04 1.88
N PRO A 200 -7.11 18.39 1.87
CA PRO A 200 -7.91 19.13 2.85
C PRO A 200 -9.39 18.74 2.82
N ILE A 201 -10.00 18.74 4.00
CA ILE A 201 -11.43 18.39 4.14
C ILE A 201 -12.33 19.38 3.40
N GLU A 202 -11.96 20.65 3.41
CA GLU A 202 -12.66 21.73 2.70
C GLU A 202 -12.66 21.48 1.19
N ARG A 203 -11.55 20.97 0.65
CA ARG A 203 -11.43 20.62 -0.76
C ARG A 203 -12.24 19.36 -1.10
N PHE A 204 -12.31 18.38 -0.18
CA PHE A 204 -13.22 17.24 -0.32
C PHE A 204 -14.69 17.69 -0.29
N LYS A 205 -15.04 18.67 0.55
CA LYS A 205 -16.38 19.27 0.58
C LYS A 205 -16.72 19.93 -0.76
N GLU A 206 -15.82 20.77 -1.28
CA GLU A 206 -15.98 21.41 -2.59
C GLU A 206 -16.18 20.36 -3.70
N LEU A 207 -15.36 19.31 -3.70
CA LEU A 207 -15.48 18.22 -4.68
C LEU A 207 -16.82 17.50 -4.57
N ALA A 208 -17.25 17.15 -3.35
CA ALA A 208 -18.52 16.47 -3.11
C ALA A 208 -19.71 17.22 -3.68
N LEU A 209 -19.75 18.55 -3.48
CA LEU A 209 -20.82 19.42 -3.99
C LEU A 209 -20.83 19.55 -5.52
N MET A 210 -19.73 19.19 -6.19
CA MET A 210 -19.64 19.19 -7.64
C MET A 210 -20.05 17.86 -8.27
N LEU A 211 -20.16 16.79 -7.48
CA LEU A 211 -20.45 15.43 -7.95
C LEU A 211 -21.95 15.16 -7.85
N GLU A 212 -22.57 14.84 -8.97
CA GLU A 212 -24.00 14.53 -9.07
C GLU A 212 -24.21 13.05 -9.34
N SER A 213 -25.36 12.52 -8.93
CA SER A 213 -25.79 11.14 -9.21
C SER A 213 -24.82 10.05 -8.73
N VAL A 214 -24.05 10.30 -7.68
CA VAL A 214 -23.12 9.36 -7.04
C VAL A 214 -23.43 9.21 -5.56
N GLN A 215 -23.00 8.09 -4.96
CA GLN A 215 -22.92 7.96 -3.50
C GLN A 215 -21.47 8.13 -3.06
N ILE A 216 -21.24 9.01 -2.08
CA ILE A 216 -19.91 9.29 -1.52
C ILE A 216 -19.77 8.57 -0.19
N CYS A 217 -18.75 7.71 -0.05
CA CYS A 217 -18.42 7.01 1.18
C CYS A 217 -17.18 7.65 1.82
N LEU A 218 -17.27 8.05 3.09
CA LEU A 218 -16.18 8.70 3.81
C LEU A 218 -15.39 7.68 4.62
N LEU A 219 -14.14 7.39 4.20
CA LEU A 219 -13.23 6.51 4.93
C LEU A 219 -12.29 7.31 5.82
N TRP A 220 -12.28 6.98 7.10
CA TRP A 220 -11.43 7.57 8.12
C TRP A 220 -10.78 6.46 8.99
N HIS A 221 -9.76 6.83 9.76
CA HIS A 221 -9.04 5.87 10.61
C HIS A 221 -8.77 6.39 12.03
N ALA A 222 -8.26 7.61 12.16
CA ALA A 222 -7.83 8.18 13.44
C ALA A 222 -8.73 9.34 13.91
N ASP A 223 -9.29 10.14 13.00
CA ASP A 223 -10.06 11.35 13.31
C ASP A 223 -11.53 11.23 12.85
N GLU A 224 -12.32 10.52 13.65
CA GLU A 224 -13.76 10.37 13.44
C GLU A 224 -14.49 11.73 13.46
N LYS A 225 -14.10 12.65 14.36
CA LYS A 225 -14.76 13.95 14.50
C LYS A 225 -14.67 14.76 13.21
N LYS A 226 -13.52 14.71 12.55
CA LYS A 226 -13.30 15.39 11.29
C LYS A 226 -14.15 14.79 10.16
N ALA A 227 -14.27 13.47 10.11
CA ALA A 227 -15.10 12.79 9.14
C ALA A 227 -16.61 13.07 9.39
N ALA A 228 -17.04 13.03 10.64
CA ALA A 228 -18.41 13.35 11.05
C ALA A 228 -18.78 14.81 10.73
N ALA A 229 -17.87 15.77 10.95
CA ALA A 229 -18.11 17.16 10.57
C ALA A 229 -18.32 17.35 9.06
N LEU A 230 -17.55 16.63 8.23
CA LEU A 230 -17.77 16.65 6.78
C LEU A 230 -19.11 16.02 6.41
N TYR A 231 -19.46 14.88 7.01
CA TYR A 231 -20.75 14.22 6.82
C TYR A 231 -21.91 15.18 7.16
N ASP A 232 -21.88 15.79 8.34
CA ASP A 232 -22.92 16.71 8.79
C ASP A 232 -23.09 17.95 7.87
N ALA A 233 -21.99 18.43 7.31
CA ALA A 233 -22.00 19.54 6.38
C ALA A 233 -22.59 19.19 5.00
N LEU A 234 -22.66 17.88 4.64
CA LEU A 234 -23.04 17.44 3.29
C LEU A 234 -24.30 16.57 3.24
N LYS A 235 -24.75 15.97 4.35
CA LYS A 235 -25.83 14.97 4.38
C LYS A 235 -27.17 15.43 3.81
N ASN A 236 -27.43 16.75 3.78
CA ASN A 236 -28.64 17.30 3.21
C ASN A 236 -28.49 17.74 1.74
N GLN A 237 -27.29 17.63 1.17
CA GLN A 237 -26.96 18.13 -0.17
C GLN A 237 -26.44 17.02 -1.08
N CYS A 238 -25.87 15.94 -0.51
CA CYS A 238 -25.26 14.84 -1.24
C CYS A 238 -25.77 13.50 -0.70
N ASP A 239 -25.77 12.47 -1.56
CA ASP A 239 -25.90 11.08 -1.12
C ASP A 239 -24.56 10.65 -0.52
N ILE A 240 -24.44 10.71 0.79
CA ILE A 240 -23.18 10.53 1.51
C ILE A 240 -23.33 9.54 2.65
N LEU A 241 -22.32 8.71 2.86
CA LEU A 241 -22.26 7.71 3.92
C LEU A 241 -20.99 7.88 4.74
N LEU A 242 -21.14 8.12 6.05
CA LEU A 242 -20.03 8.04 7.00
C LEU A 242 -19.79 6.56 7.34
N LEU A 243 -18.63 6.05 6.96
CA LEU A 243 -18.27 4.67 7.27
C LEU A 243 -17.91 4.50 8.75
N PRO A 244 -18.20 3.35 9.35
CA PRO A 244 -17.68 3.02 10.66
C PRO A 244 -16.15 2.85 10.61
N LYS A 245 -15.51 2.74 11.76
CA LYS A 245 -14.08 2.42 11.81
C LYS A 245 -13.86 1.01 11.29
N LEU A 246 -13.00 0.87 10.28
CA LEU A 246 -12.73 -0.37 9.58
C LEU A 246 -11.34 -0.93 9.88
N THR A 247 -11.23 -2.23 9.95
CA THR A 247 -9.97 -2.98 9.92
C THR A 247 -9.42 -3.02 8.49
N LEU A 248 -8.14 -3.36 8.31
CA LEU A 248 -7.57 -3.51 6.96
C LEU A 248 -8.24 -4.63 6.15
N ASN A 249 -8.75 -5.69 6.78
CA ASN A 249 -9.52 -6.71 6.08
C ASN A 249 -10.85 -6.16 5.57
N GLU A 250 -11.55 -5.38 6.38
CA GLU A 250 -12.80 -4.72 5.98
C GLU A 250 -12.57 -3.67 4.91
N VAL A 251 -11.45 -2.95 4.96
CA VAL A 251 -11.08 -2.03 3.88
C VAL A 251 -10.87 -2.79 2.56
N LYS A 252 -10.23 -3.97 2.57
CA LYS A 252 -10.15 -4.82 1.36
C LYS A 252 -11.54 -5.14 0.82
N ALA A 253 -12.43 -5.65 1.68
CA ALA A 253 -13.81 -6.00 1.31
C ALA A 253 -14.59 -4.78 0.78
N LEU A 254 -14.45 -3.61 1.43
CA LEU A 254 -15.08 -2.37 1.01
C LEU A 254 -14.63 -1.96 -0.40
N LEU A 255 -13.32 -1.99 -0.69
CA LEU A 255 -12.79 -1.57 -1.99
C LEU A 255 -13.38 -2.39 -3.15
N PHE A 256 -13.70 -3.67 -2.94
CA PHE A 256 -14.37 -4.46 -3.97
C PHE A 256 -15.77 -3.93 -4.32
N ARG A 257 -16.43 -3.23 -3.40
CA ARG A 257 -17.76 -2.66 -3.58
C ARG A 257 -17.75 -1.22 -4.09
N MET A 258 -16.60 -0.60 -4.17
CA MET A 258 -16.45 0.79 -4.65
C MET A 258 -16.19 0.83 -6.15
N ASP A 259 -16.68 1.88 -6.79
CA ASP A 259 -16.47 2.14 -8.21
C ASP A 259 -15.25 3.01 -8.46
N LEU A 260 -14.96 3.94 -7.55
CA LEU A 260 -13.82 4.85 -7.64
C LEU A 260 -13.29 5.19 -6.26
N ILE A 261 -11.97 5.26 -6.12
CA ILE A 261 -11.29 5.62 -4.88
C ILE A 261 -10.50 6.91 -5.09
N ILE A 262 -10.70 7.91 -4.22
CA ILE A 262 -10.02 9.21 -4.29
C ILE A 262 -9.30 9.46 -2.95
N GLY A 263 -8.02 9.77 -2.99
CA GLY A 263 -7.27 10.10 -1.78
C GLY A 263 -5.84 10.52 -2.06
N GLY A 264 -5.13 10.91 -1.01
CA GLY A 264 -3.70 11.19 -1.10
C GLY A 264 -2.86 9.95 -1.37
N ASP A 265 -1.54 10.12 -1.55
CA ASP A 265 -0.56 9.05 -1.66
C ASP A 265 -0.53 8.22 -0.35
N THR A 266 -1.31 7.16 -0.32
CA THR A 266 -1.52 6.28 0.84
C THR A 266 -1.67 4.82 0.43
N GLY A 267 -1.53 3.91 1.40
CA GLY A 267 -1.72 2.47 1.17
C GLY A 267 -3.09 2.12 0.58
N ILE A 268 -4.14 2.88 0.89
CA ILE A 268 -5.49 2.60 0.38
C ILE A 268 -5.60 2.87 -1.13
N THR A 269 -5.03 3.97 -1.63
CA THR A 269 -4.99 4.24 -3.07
C THR A 269 -4.08 3.26 -3.81
N HIS A 270 -2.98 2.83 -3.19
CA HIS A 270 -2.14 1.74 -3.73
C HIS A 270 -2.89 0.40 -3.77
N LEU A 271 -3.71 0.12 -2.75
CA LEU A 271 -4.54 -1.09 -2.71
C LEU A 271 -5.62 -1.06 -3.81
N ALA A 272 -6.25 0.10 -4.05
CA ALA A 272 -7.19 0.27 -5.14
C ALA A 272 -6.56 -0.10 -6.49
N TRP A 273 -5.35 0.42 -6.77
CA TRP A 273 -4.59 0.05 -7.96
C TRP A 273 -4.26 -1.46 -8.00
N ALA A 274 -3.83 -2.02 -6.87
CA ALA A 274 -3.48 -3.45 -6.79
C ALA A 274 -4.71 -4.34 -7.06
N LEU A 275 -5.88 -3.94 -6.57
CA LEU A 275 -7.17 -4.62 -6.79
C LEU A 275 -7.80 -4.34 -8.17
N GLN A 276 -7.12 -3.57 -9.03
CA GLN A 276 -7.65 -3.15 -10.34
C GLN A 276 -8.96 -2.36 -10.22
N LYS A 277 -9.09 -1.55 -9.18
CA LYS A 277 -10.18 -0.61 -8.99
C LYS A 277 -9.78 0.77 -9.48
N ALA A 278 -10.73 1.49 -10.09
CA ALA A 278 -10.47 2.86 -10.52
C ALA A 278 -10.05 3.74 -9.33
N SER A 279 -9.03 4.57 -9.53
CA SER A 279 -8.56 5.46 -8.47
C SER A 279 -7.96 6.76 -8.99
N ILE A 280 -8.07 7.80 -8.17
CA ILE A 280 -7.39 9.08 -8.34
C ILE A 280 -6.49 9.29 -7.13
N THR A 281 -5.17 9.22 -7.33
CA THR A 281 -4.19 9.42 -6.27
C THR A 281 -3.63 10.84 -6.34
N LEU A 282 -3.72 11.56 -5.23
CA LEU A 282 -3.29 12.95 -5.11
C LEU A 282 -1.90 13.02 -4.46
N TYR A 283 -0.94 13.58 -5.18
CA TYR A 283 0.44 13.72 -4.74
C TYR A 283 0.74 15.16 -4.31
N GLY A 284 1.26 15.32 -3.10
CA GLY A 284 1.80 16.57 -2.58
C GLY A 284 3.31 16.56 -2.54
N ASN A 285 3.88 16.42 -1.35
CA ASN A 285 5.33 16.42 -1.11
C ASN A 285 6.07 15.16 -1.57
N THR A 286 5.36 14.15 -2.06
CA THR A 286 5.97 12.91 -2.59
C THR A 286 6.27 13.06 -4.08
N PRO A 287 7.50 12.76 -4.55
CA PRO A 287 7.81 12.71 -5.97
C PRO A 287 6.90 11.72 -6.70
N MET A 288 5.96 12.24 -7.49
CA MET A 288 4.93 11.44 -8.16
C MET A 288 5.57 10.39 -9.08
N GLU A 289 6.55 10.77 -9.89
CA GLU A 289 7.19 9.89 -10.88
C GLU A 289 7.78 8.61 -10.27
N ARG A 290 8.18 8.68 -9.02
CA ARG A 290 8.73 7.53 -8.31
C ARG A 290 7.66 6.57 -7.77
N PHE A 291 6.48 7.09 -7.42
CA PHE A 291 5.46 6.34 -6.69
C PHE A 291 4.13 6.17 -7.44
N LYS A 292 3.97 6.82 -8.59
CA LYS A 292 2.74 6.69 -9.37
C LYS A 292 2.50 5.25 -9.81
N LEU A 293 1.24 4.85 -9.68
CA LEU A 293 0.73 3.54 -10.05
C LEU A 293 -0.36 3.74 -11.09
N GLU A 294 0.05 4.02 -12.33
CA GLU A 294 -0.85 4.39 -13.41
C GLU A 294 -1.33 3.18 -14.22
N SER A 295 -2.54 3.28 -14.67
CA SER A 295 -3.19 2.43 -15.67
C SER A 295 -4.32 3.24 -16.31
N PRO A 296 -5.03 2.72 -17.33
CA PRO A 296 -6.19 3.44 -17.89
C PRO A 296 -7.21 3.88 -16.83
N ILE A 297 -7.38 3.11 -15.76
CA ILE A 297 -8.34 3.40 -14.68
C ILE A 297 -7.70 3.96 -13.40
N ASN A 298 -6.40 4.22 -13.38
CA ASN A 298 -5.71 4.75 -12.20
C ASN A 298 -4.95 6.01 -12.57
N VAL A 299 -5.40 7.14 -12.07
CA VAL A 299 -4.92 8.48 -12.41
C VAL A 299 -4.12 9.05 -11.24
N SER A 300 -2.98 9.67 -11.55
CA SER A 300 -2.13 10.39 -10.61
C SER A 300 -2.20 11.90 -10.86
N LEU A 301 -2.50 12.68 -9.84
CA LEU A 301 -2.55 14.13 -9.92
C LEU A 301 -1.55 14.77 -8.95
N THR A 302 -0.86 15.79 -9.40
CA THR A 302 0.01 16.64 -8.55
C THR A 302 -0.11 18.09 -8.95
N SER A 303 0.13 18.98 -7.99
CA SER A 303 0.34 20.41 -8.20
C SER A 303 1.82 20.81 -8.08
N ASN A 304 2.70 19.87 -7.73
CA ASN A 304 4.15 20.09 -7.58
C ASN A 304 4.95 18.98 -8.27
N ALA A 305 5.38 19.21 -9.50
CA ALA A 305 6.22 18.28 -10.26
C ALA A 305 7.63 18.07 -9.63
N ASN A 306 8.10 19.02 -8.83
CA ASN A 306 9.43 19.02 -8.21
C ASN A 306 9.39 18.63 -6.71
N ALA A 307 8.39 17.86 -6.31
CA ALA A 307 8.27 17.40 -4.93
C ALA A 307 9.51 16.61 -4.48
N SER A 308 10.02 16.89 -3.27
CA SER A 308 11.27 16.35 -2.74
C SER A 308 11.17 15.88 -1.29
N TYR A 309 10.02 15.44 -0.86
CA TYR A 309 9.71 15.02 0.54
C TYR A 309 9.86 16.13 1.59
N HIS A 310 9.87 17.38 1.17
CA HIS A 310 10.02 18.47 2.12
C HIS A 310 8.86 18.52 3.11
N LYS A 311 9.17 18.60 4.41
CA LYS A 311 8.15 18.48 5.49
C LYS A 311 7.14 19.63 5.48
N LYS A 312 7.50 20.80 4.98
CA LYS A 312 6.64 21.98 4.85
C LYS A 312 5.97 22.12 3.49
N ASP A 313 6.09 21.10 2.62
CA ASP A 313 5.39 21.08 1.34
C ASP A 313 3.96 20.56 1.54
N PHE A 314 2.99 21.46 1.42
CA PHE A 314 1.56 21.21 1.47
C PHE A 314 0.90 21.40 0.10
N SER A 315 1.66 21.28 -0.98
CA SER A 315 1.18 21.52 -2.35
C SER A 315 -0.03 20.67 -2.74
N ILE A 316 -0.29 19.55 -2.07
CA ILE A 316 -1.50 18.76 -2.30
C ILE A 316 -2.79 19.58 -2.21
N GLN A 317 -2.83 20.61 -1.35
CA GLN A 317 -3.99 21.52 -1.20
C GLN A 317 -4.28 22.36 -2.46
N ASN A 318 -3.29 22.52 -3.34
CA ASN A 318 -3.40 23.31 -4.57
C ASN A 318 -3.95 22.48 -5.75
N ILE A 319 -4.23 21.19 -5.55
CA ILE A 319 -4.94 20.38 -6.55
C ILE A 319 -6.39 20.79 -6.54
N GLU A 320 -6.83 21.41 -7.63
CA GLU A 320 -8.19 21.96 -7.74
C GLU A 320 -9.25 20.85 -7.80
N PRO A 321 -10.36 20.96 -7.02
CA PRO A 321 -11.47 20.00 -7.05
C PRO A 321 -12.06 19.80 -8.45
N LYS A 322 -12.11 20.87 -9.27
CA LYS A 322 -12.57 20.80 -10.65
C LYS A 322 -11.76 19.82 -11.49
N ARG A 323 -10.43 19.81 -11.35
CA ARG A 323 -9.55 18.87 -12.05
C ARG A 323 -9.82 17.42 -11.63
N ILE A 324 -10.09 17.20 -10.34
CA ILE A 324 -10.46 15.87 -9.83
C ILE A 324 -11.81 15.45 -10.40
N LYS A 325 -12.82 16.35 -10.41
CA LYS A 325 -14.14 16.10 -11.02
C LYS A 325 -14.01 15.65 -12.48
N GLU A 326 -13.20 16.33 -13.29
CA GLU A 326 -12.97 15.96 -14.68
C GLU A 326 -12.46 14.51 -14.82
N CYS A 327 -11.51 14.12 -13.96
CA CYS A 327 -11.04 12.73 -13.92
C CYS A 327 -12.14 11.76 -13.47
N VAL A 328 -12.95 12.12 -12.47
CA VAL A 328 -14.09 11.29 -12.00
C VAL A 328 -15.05 11.02 -13.15
N LEU A 329 -15.47 12.06 -13.88
CA LEU A 329 -16.42 11.92 -14.98
C LEU A 329 -15.88 11.03 -16.10
N ASN A 330 -14.59 11.14 -16.43
CA ASN A 330 -13.97 10.29 -17.44
C ASN A 330 -13.93 8.83 -16.98
N LEU A 331 -13.49 8.55 -15.72
CA LEU A 331 -13.38 7.20 -15.21
C LEU A 331 -14.73 6.50 -14.99
N LEU A 332 -15.80 7.23 -14.74
CA LEU A 332 -17.15 6.65 -14.59
C LEU A 332 -17.81 6.38 -15.95
N LYS A 333 -17.58 7.21 -16.97
CA LYS A 333 -18.10 6.99 -18.33
C LYS A 333 -17.53 5.75 -19.02
N GLU A 334 -16.28 5.38 -18.72
CA GLU A 334 -15.65 4.18 -19.31
C GLU A 334 -16.25 2.87 -18.77
N LYS A 335 -17.19 2.94 -17.82
CA LYS A 335 -17.88 1.78 -17.24
C LYS A 335 -19.27 1.52 -17.84
N GLU A 336 -19.84 2.49 -18.55
CA GLU A 336 -21.07 2.35 -19.34
C GLU A 336 -20.75 1.70 -20.70
#